data_7b132247aa416f712c37d7ea936cc09a
#
_entry.id   7b132247aa416f712c37d7ea936cc09a
#
_cell.length_a   1.000
_cell.length_b   1.000
_cell.length_c   1.000
_cell.angle_alpha   90.00
_cell.angle_beta   90.00
_cell.angle_gamma   90.00
#
_symmetry.space_group_name_H-M   'P 1'
#
loop_
_entity.id
_entity.type
_entity.pdbx_description
1 polymer ?
#
loop_
_entity_poly.entity_id
_entity_poly.type
_entity_poly.pdbx_seq_one_letter_code
_entity_poly.pdbx_strand_id
1 'polypeptide(L)'
;ELGQYIEQEERTDVMAQVTSVSQSEFMSAGQMGFKPSMEFRVWQFEYSGEKVVEYNGTRYAVYRTYKAPDGRVELYTEDRVGEEVQD
;
A
#
# COMPACT_ATOMS: atom_id res chain seq x y z
N GLU A 1 -3.63 6.17 -11.04
CA GLU A 1 -3.67 7.39 -10.26
C GLU A 1 -2.32 7.65 -9.61
N LEU A 2 -2.07 8.88 -9.25
CA LEU A 2 -0.80 9.26 -8.69
C LEU A 2 -0.80 9.04 -7.18
N GLY A 3 0.16 8.28 -6.70
CA GLY A 3 0.42 8.15 -5.30
C GLY A 3 1.86 8.50 -5.02
N GLN A 4 2.26 8.41 -3.79
CA GLN A 4 3.63 8.70 -3.40
C GLN A 4 4.13 7.66 -2.41
N TYR A 5 5.36 7.18 -2.62
CA TYR A 5 6.05 6.41 -1.60
C TYR A 5 6.65 7.39 -0.61
N ILE A 6 6.54 7.07 0.66
CA ILE A 6 7.12 7.88 1.73
C ILE A 6 8.18 7.05 2.42
N GLU A 7 9.40 7.56 2.43
CA GLU A 7 10.50 6.87 3.06
C GLU A 7 11.43 7.91 3.67
N GLN A 8 11.55 7.89 5.00
CA GLN A 8 12.41 8.82 5.73
C GLN A 8 12.13 10.27 5.34
N GLU A 9 10.85 10.61 5.23
CA GLU A 9 10.39 11.95 4.88
C GLU A 9 10.64 12.34 3.44
N GLU A 10 11.17 11.45 2.62
CA GLU A 10 11.30 11.69 1.19
C GLU A 10 10.08 11.13 0.48
N ARG A 11 9.66 11.82 -0.58
CA ARG A 11 8.47 11.45 -1.34
C ARG A 11 8.85 11.16 -2.77
N THR A 12 8.37 10.05 -3.30
CA THR A 12 8.59 9.67 -4.68
C THR A 12 7.23 9.43 -5.32
N ASP A 13 6.93 10.19 -6.37
CA ASP A 13 5.68 10.01 -7.09
C ASP A 13 5.67 8.69 -7.83
N VAL A 14 4.51 8.03 -7.82
CA VAL A 14 4.36 6.77 -8.52
C VAL A 14 2.93 6.67 -9.06
N MET A 15 2.81 6.15 -10.28
CA MET A 15 1.51 5.90 -10.88
C MET A 15 1.02 4.53 -10.43
N ALA A 16 -0.22 4.47 -9.98
CA ALA A 16 -0.78 3.24 -9.44
C ALA A 16 -2.22 3.09 -9.87
N GLN A 17 -2.65 1.85 -10.00
CA GLN A 17 -4.07 1.52 -10.01
C GLN A 17 -4.49 1.34 -8.57
N VAL A 18 -5.59 1.99 -8.18
CA VAL A 18 -6.04 1.99 -6.80
C VAL A 18 -7.40 1.32 -6.74
N THR A 19 -7.52 0.29 -5.90
CA THR A 19 -8.79 -0.39 -5.73
C THR A 19 -8.98 -0.72 -4.26
N SER A 20 -10.22 -1.06 -3.91
CA SER A 20 -10.51 -1.62 -2.60
C SER A 20 -9.97 -3.06 -2.57
N VAL A 21 -9.60 -3.53 -1.39
CA VAL A 21 -9.17 -4.92 -1.28
C VAL A 21 -10.36 -5.84 -1.53
N SER A 22 -10.09 -7.04 -2.02
CA SER A 22 -11.15 -8.02 -2.24
C SER A 22 -11.65 -8.53 -0.89
N GLN A 23 -12.84 -9.12 -0.91
CA GLN A 23 -13.38 -9.70 0.30
C GLN A 23 -12.49 -10.82 0.81
N SER A 24 -11.94 -11.61 -0.09
CA SER A 24 -11.05 -12.69 0.28
C SER A 24 -9.81 -12.17 0.99
N GLU A 25 -9.22 -11.12 0.46
CA GLU A 25 -8.04 -10.51 1.08
C GLU A 25 -8.40 -9.93 2.44
N PHE A 26 -9.56 -9.26 2.52
CA PHE A 26 -10.00 -8.64 3.76
C PHE A 26 -10.11 -9.70 4.86
N MET A 27 -10.73 -10.84 4.53
CA MET A 27 -10.92 -11.90 5.50
C MET A 27 -9.59 -12.54 5.91
N SER A 28 -8.75 -12.86 4.93
CA SER A 28 -7.48 -13.53 5.23
C SER A 28 -6.57 -12.68 6.07
N ALA A 29 -6.40 -11.42 5.69
CA ALA A 29 -5.51 -10.53 6.43
C ALA A 29 -6.09 -10.19 7.79
N GLY A 30 -7.42 -10.10 7.87
CA GLY A 30 -8.07 -9.84 9.14
C GLY A 30 -7.79 -10.91 10.17
N GLN A 31 -7.70 -12.16 9.73
CA GLN A 31 -7.38 -13.26 10.63
C GLN A 31 -5.97 -13.15 11.18
N MET A 32 -5.10 -12.43 10.48
CA MET A 32 -3.72 -12.22 10.93
C MET A 32 -3.56 -10.92 11.69
N GLY A 33 -4.64 -10.21 11.96
CA GLY A 33 -4.59 -9.00 12.75
C GLY A 33 -4.46 -7.71 11.96
N PHE A 34 -4.45 -7.79 10.63
CA PHE A 34 -4.38 -6.60 9.80
C PHE A 34 -5.78 -6.04 9.55
N LYS A 35 -5.84 -4.77 9.17
CA LYS A 35 -7.10 -4.11 8.83
C LYS A 35 -6.98 -3.56 7.42
N PRO A 36 -7.13 -4.43 6.40
CA PRO A 36 -6.88 -4.03 5.02
C PRO A 36 -7.78 -2.87 4.59
N SER A 37 -7.21 -1.96 3.84
CA SER A 37 -7.94 -0.79 3.37
C SER A 37 -7.90 -0.69 1.86
N MET A 38 -6.72 -0.50 1.28
CA MET A 38 -6.59 -0.28 -0.15
C MET A 38 -5.57 -1.22 -0.75
N GLU A 39 -5.74 -1.49 -2.04
CA GLU A 39 -4.74 -2.19 -2.83
C GLU A 39 -4.20 -1.23 -3.88
N PHE A 40 -2.89 -1.10 -3.96
CA PHE A 40 -2.22 -0.29 -4.97
C PHE A 40 -1.46 -1.22 -5.88
N ARG A 41 -1.61 -1.04 -7.20
CA ARG A 41 -0.91 -1.87 -8.17
C ARG A 41 0.03 -0.98 -8.96
N VAL A 42 1.33 -1.25 -8.86
CA VAL A 42 2.37 -0.45 -9.48
C VAL A 42 3.25 -1.35 -10.34
N TRP A 43 4.10 -0.73 -11.17
CA TRP A 43 5.07 -1.52 -11.93
C TRP A 43 6.18 -2.00 -11.00
N GLN A 44 6.65 -3.22 -11.25
CA GLN A 44 7.69 -3.81 -10.39
C GLN A 44 8.96 -2.98 -10.40
N PHE A 45 9.31 -2.39 -11.56
CA PHE A 45 10.54 -1.61 -11.63
C PHE A 45 10.47 -0.30 -10.86
N GLU A 46 9.28 0.08 -10.43
CA GLU A 46 9.10 1.31 -9.63
C GLU A 46 8.96 1.03 -8.15
N TYR A 47 9.07 -0.23 -7.73
CA TYR A 47 8.88 -0.57 -6.33
C TYR A 47 10.15 -1.21 -5.78
N SER A 48 10.66 -0.67 -4.67
CA SER A 48 11.91 -1.14 -4.05
C SER A 48 11.72 -1.53 -2.60
N GLY A 49 10.50 -1.90 -2.22
CA GLY A 49 10.25 -2.33 -0.85
C GLY A 49 9.77 -1.23 0.07
N GLU A 50 9.33 -0.11 -0.49
CA GLU A 50 8.82 0.98 0.32
C GLU A 50 7.64 0.51 1.16
N LYS A 51 7.56 0.99 2.40
CA LYS A 51 6.58 0.52 3.36
C LYS A 51 5.36 1.43 3.50
N VAL A 52 5.40 2.62 2.92
CA VAL A 52 4.34 3.60 3.10
C VAL A 52 3.98 4.22 1.76
N VAL A 53 2.68 4.30 1.50
CA VAL A 53 2.16 4.98 0.32
C VAL A 53 1.23 6.08 0.80
N GLU A 54 1.38 7.28 0.25
CA GLU A 54 0.43 8.36 0.51
C GLU A 54 -0.44 8.55 -0.71
N TYR A 55 -1.74 8.59 -0.50
CA TYR A 55 -2.72 8.75 -1.58
C TYR A 55 -3.86 9.59 -1.06
N ASN A 56 -4.16 10.67 -1.78
CA ASN A 56 -5.24 11.60 -1.40
C ASN A 56 -5.10 12.09 0.04
N GLY A 57 -3.86 12.35 0.45
CA GLY A 57 -3.61 12.90 1.77
C GLY A 57 -3.62 11.88 2.90
N THR A 58 -3.86 10.64 2.60
CA THR A 58 -3.89 9.57 3.60
C THR A 58 -2.67 8.68 3.43
N ARG A 59 -2.03 8.32 4.54
CA ARG A 59 -0.90 7.42 4.51
C ARG A 59 -1.35 6.00 4.80
N TYR A 60 -0.85 5.07 4.00
CA TYR A 60 -1.18 3.66 4.09
C TYR A 60 0.09 2.86 4.33
N ALA A 61 0.02 1.90 5.24
CA ALA A 61 1.14 1.01 5.53
C ALA A 61 1.02 -0.26 4.69
N VAL A 62 2.07 -0.59 3.96
CA VAL A 62 2.09 -1.81 3.16
C VAL A 62 2.37 -2.98 4.09
N TYR A 63 1.44 -3.93 4.17
CA TYR A 63 1.63 -5.09 5.04
C TYR A 63 2.00 -6.35 4.26
N ARG A 64 1.73 -6.39 2.96
CA ARG A 64 2.20 -7.50 2.14
C ARG A 64 2.17 -7.10 0.67
N THR A 65 2.95 -7.79 -0.14
CA THR A 65 3.02 -7.53 -1.57
C THR A 65 2.89 -8.85 -2.33
N TYR A 66 2.51 -8.73 -3.59
CA TYR A 66 2.43 -9.87 -4.49
C TYR A 66 2.91 -9.43 -5.87
N LYS A 67 3.90 -10.13 -6.40
CA LYS A 67 4.41 -9.85 -7.75
C LYS A 67 3.56 -10.61 -8.75
N ALA A 68 2.80 -9.87 -9.54
CA ALA A 68 1.90 -10.45 -10.52
C ALA A 68 2.66 -10.81 -11.80
N PRO A 69 2.13 -11.75 -12.57
CA PRO A 69 2.82 -12.17 -13.79
C PRO A 69 2.93 -11.10 -14.88
N ASP A 70 2.11 -10.04 -14.79
CA ASP A 70 2.07 -9.02 -15.83
C ASP A 70 3.08 -7.90 -15.62
N GLY A 71 4.05 -8.09 -14.72
CA GLY A 71 5.07 -7.06 -14.47
C GLY A 71 4.66 -6.07 -13.42
N ARG A 72 3.53 -6.25 -12.78
CA ARG A 72 3.04 -5.40 -11.71
C ARG A 72 3.32 -6.02 -10.36
N VAL A 73 3.32 -5.18 -9.33
CA VAL A 73 3.31 -5.66 -7.96
C VAL A 73 2.10 -5.06 -7.26
N GLU A 74 1.40 -5.90 -6.51
CA GLU A 74 0.23 -5.49 -5.75
C GLU A 74 0.66 -5.20 -4.33
N LEU A 75 0.35 -4.00 -3.84
CA LEU A 75 0.68 -3.57 -2.49
C LEU A 75 -0.61 -3.57 -1.68
N TYR A 76 -0.67 -4.42 -0.68
CA TYR A 76 -1.84 -4.50 0.19
C TYR A 76 -1.57 -3.68 1.43
N THR A 77 -2.47 -2.74 1.74
CA THR A 77 -2.18 -1.72 2.74
C THR A 77 -3.30 -1.58 3.75
N GLU A 78 -2.95 -0.97 4.86
CA GLU A 78 -3.90 -0.58 5.89
C GLU A 78 -3.60 0.86 6.29
N ASP A 79 -4.56 1.51 6.93
CA ASP A 79 -4.39 2.89 7.37
C ASP A 79 -3.31 2.97 8.43
N ARG A 80 -2.59 4.11 8.44
CA ARG A 80 -1.55 4.36 9.43
C ARG A 80 -1.99 5.37 10.48
N VAL A 81 -3.23 5.29 10.88
CA VAL A 81 -3.77 6.28 11.81
C VAL A 81 -3.02 6.26 13.14
N GLY A 82 -2.76 5.06 13.64
CA GLY A 82 -2.12 4.94 14.93
C GLY A 82 -0.73 5.50 14.97
N GLU A 83 -0.03 5.42 13.85
CA GLU A 83 1.35 5.87 13.82
C GLU A 83 1.48 7.37 13.92
N GLU A 84 0.51 8.09 13.40
CA GLU A 84 0.53 9.53 13.44
C GLU A 84 0.36 10.06 14.84
N VAL A 85 -0.32 9.30 15.67
CA VAL A 85 -0.61 9.73 17.03
C VAL A 85 0.59 9.60 17.93
N GLN A 86 1.48 8.72 17.58
CA GLN A 86 2.61 8.41 18.47
C GLN A 86 3.70 9.44 18.42
N ASP A 87 3.67 10.32 17.51
CA ASP A 87 4.70 11.35 17.38
C ASP A 87 4.47 12.49 18.35
#